data_b8e1ad54b16162c5ebdcbdb072280240
#
_entry.id   b8e1ad54b16162c5ebdcbdb072280240
#
_cell.length_a   1.000
_cell.length_b   1.000
_cell.length_c   1.000
_cell.angle_alpha   90.00
_cell.angle_beta   90.00
_cell.angle_gamma   90.00
#
_symmetry.space_group_name_H-M   'P 1'
#
loop_
_entity.id
_entity.type
_entity.pdbx_description
1 polymer ?
#
loop_
_entity_poly.entity_id
_entity_poly.type
_entity_poly.pdbx_seq_one_letter_code
_entity_poly.pdbx_strand_id
1 'polypeptide(L)'
;MVEVVSDVLRYVVQMIPMCLLALVIFLIVRPARLRRLKAHGLVSGTLREITLCLFLLFCAGLAALTLFPANIWSYVISFGQGWYDGASFFSFYPTWEQTMSSLAYLSNMLTPFQEIRRALDHMSYWGLFMLLGNIIMFMPIGFFPALLWRRWRWWKSLLAGFCSSFTIEFIQFFIGRSTDIDDVILNTAGALAGFWLFCLLRAVSPNCMEKFQCIPRGGYYRG
;
A
#
# COMPACT_ATOMS: atom_id res chain seq x y z
N MET A 1 -12.71 8.67 22.80
CA MET A 1 -11.27 8.99 22.58
C MET A 1 -10.36 7.81 22.91
N VAL A 2 -10.53 7.15 24.07
CA VAL A 2 -9.73 5.96 24.45
C VAL A 2 -9.90 4.79 23.48
N GLU A 3 -11.12 4.50 23.03
CA GLU A 3 -11.40 3.44 22.06
C GLU A 3 -10.72 3.68 20.70
N VAL A 4 -10.79 4.90 20.16
CA VAL A 4 -10.14 5.25 18.88
C VAL A 4 -8.63 5.08 18.98
N VAL A 5 -8.02 5.48 20.10
CA VAL A 5 -6.57 5.31 20.34
C VAL A 5 -6.22 3.82 20.41
N SER A 6 -7.05 2.99 21.05
CA SER A 6 -6.81 1.56 21.13
C SER A 6 -6.89 0.87 19.77
N ASP A 7 -7.82 1.28 18.92
CA ASP A 7 -7.98 0.74 17.56
C ASP A 7 -6.81 1.13 16.66
N VAL A 8 -6.42 2.42 16.68
CA VAL A 8 -5.23 2.88 15.94
C VAL A 8 -3.97 2.12 16.38
N LEU A 9 -3.79 1.95 17.70
CA LEU A 9 -2.64 1.20 18.22
C LEU A 9 -2.64 -0.26 17.74
N ARG A 10 -3.80 -0.90 17.68
CA ARG A 10 -3.97 -2.26 17.18
C ARG A 10 -3.55 -2.38 15.71
N TYR A 11 -3.96 -1.43 14.86
CA TYR A 11 -3.53 -1.39 13.45
C TYR A 11 -2.02 -1.17 13.31
N VAL A 12 -1.44 -0.28 14.12
CA VAL A 12 0.02 -0.05 14.12
C VAL A 12 0.76 -1.33 14.52
N VAL A 13 0.33 -2.00 15.59
CA VAL A 13 0.93 -3.28 16.03
C VAL A 13 0.83 -4.35 14.94
N GLN A 14 -0.29 -4.40 14.21
CA GLN A 14 -0.48 -5.33 13.10
C GLN A 14 0.54 -5.13 11.97
N MET A 15 0.96 -3.89 11.72
CA MET A 15 1.93 -3.57 10.67
C MET A 15 3.37 -3.93 11.02
N ILE A 16 3.73 -3.91 12.32
CA ILE A 16 5.12 -4.01 12.78
C ILE A 16 5.87 -5.21 12.21
N PRO A 17 5.39 -6.47 12.28
CA PRO A 17 6.15 -7.61 11.81
C PRO A 17 6.44 -7.58 10.31
N MET A 18 5.46 -7.14 9.49
CA MET A 18 5.67 -7.01 8.05
C MET A 18 6.63 -5.88 7.72
N CYS A 19 6.57 -4.77 8.45
CA CYS A 19 7.51 -3.67 8.30
C CYS A 19 8.94 -4.08 8.73
N LEU A 20 9.08 -4.85 9.80
CA LEU A 20 10.39 -5.38 10.22
C LEU A 20 10.96 -6.33 9.16
N LEU A 21 10.15 -7.25 8.63
CA LEU A 21 10.55 -8.13 7.55
C LEU A 21 11.00 -7.34 6.31
N ALA A 22 10.23 -6.35 5.90
CA ALA A 22 10.55 -5.48 4.78
C ALA A 22 11.86 -4.70 5.02
N LEU A 23 12.09 -4.21 6.23
CA LEU A 23 13.32 -3.52 6.60
C LEU A 23 14.52 -4.47 6.50
N VAL A 24 14.43 -5.67 7.02
CA VAL A 24 15.49 -6.69 6.94
C VAL A 24 15.81 -7.02 5.47
N ILE A 25 14.79 -7.26 4.65
CA ILE A 25 14.96 -7.51 3.21
C ILE A 25 15.63 -6.30 2.54
N PHE A 26 15.20 -5.08 2.86
CA PHE A 26 15.81 -3.86 2.32
C PHE A 26 17.30 -3.78 2.64
N LEU A 27 17.69 -4.04 3.89
CA LEU A 27 19.07 -3.99 4.34
C LEU A 27 19.94 -5.06 3.66
N ILE A 28 19.42 -6.28 3.48
CA ILE A 28 20.12 -7.37 2.78
C ILE A 28 20.31 -7.05 1.30
N VAL A 29 19.29 -6.52 0.63
CA VAL A 29 19.31 -6.27 -0.82
C VAL A 29 20.07 -4.97 -1.16
N ARG A 30 20.10 -4.00 -0.25
CA ARG A 30 20.71 -2.68 -0.45
C ARG A 30 22.15 -2.74 -0.99
N PRO A 31 23.10 -3.50 -0.42
CA PRO A 31 24.48 -3.51 -0.92
C PRO A 31 24.60 -4.06 -2.34
N ALA A 32 23.82 -5.08 -2.69
CA ALA A 32 23.79 -5.64 -4.05
C ALA A 32 23.23 -4.61 -5.06
N ARG A 33 22.16 -3.92 -4.68
CA ARG A 33 21.55 -2.85 -5.48
C ARG A 33 22.50 -1.67 -5.69
N LEU A 34 23.19 -1.23 -4.64
CA LEU A 34 24.16 -0.13 -4.74
C LEU A 34 25.35 -0.51 -5.62
N ARG A 35 25.84 -1.76 -5.57
CA ARG A 35 26.88 -2.28 -6.48
C ARG A 35 26.43 -2.23 -7.93
N ARG A 36 25.19 -2.67 -8.23
CA ARG A 36 24.61 -2.59 -9.58
C ARG A 36 24.50 -1.15 -10.08
N LEU A 37 24.04 -0.22 -9.24
CA LEU A 37 23.98 1.20 -9.61
C LEU A 37 25.36 1.77 -9.96
N LYS A 38 26.39 1.46 -9.15
CA LYS A 38 27.78 1.88 -9.42
C LYS A 38 28.30 1.31 -10.75
N ALA A 39 27.98 0.06 -11.08
CA ALA A 39 28.36 -0.56 -12.36
C ALA A 39 27.74 0.16 -13.56
N HIS A 40 26.55 0.76 -13.40
CA HIS A 40 25.90 1.57 -14.43
C HIS A 40 26.26 3.06 -14.35
N GLY A 41 27.30 3.44 -13.60
CA GLY A 41 27.74 4.82 -13.47
C GLY A 41 26.78 5.72 -12.68
N LEU A 42 25.95 5.14 -11.84
CA LEU A 42 24.95 5.86 -11.03
C LEU A 42 25.30 5.80 -9.54
N VAL A 43 24.94 6.86 -8.82
CA VAL A 43 25.08 6.96 -7.36
C VAL A 43 23.70 7.22 -6.74
N SER A 44 23.41 6.54 -5.65
CA SER A 44 22.20 6.76 -4.84
C SER A 44 22.57 7.58 -3.61
N GLY A 45 21.94 8.74 -3.45
CA GLY A 45 22.13 9.61 -2.28
C GLY A 45 21.39 9.07 -1.04
N THR A 46 21.76 9.57 0.14
CA THR A 46 21.15 9.15 1.42
C THR A 46 19.64 9.42 1.45
N LEU A 47 19.20 10.59 0.98
CA LEU A 47 17.76 10.94 0.93
C LEU A 47 16.98 9.93 0.08
N ARG A 48 17.53 9.54 -1.07
CA ARG A 48 16.91 8.54 -1.92
C ARG A 48 16.80 7.18 -1.23
N GLU A 49 17.84 6.75 -0.51
CA GLU A 49 17.84 5.49 0.22
C GLU A 49 16.79 5.47 1.35
N ILE A 50 16.70 6.57 2.11
CA ILE A 50 15.69 6.72 3.16
C ILE A 50 14.29 6.68 2.54
N THR A 51 14.05 7.45 1.50
CA THR A 51 12.73 7.50 0.83
C THR A 51 12.34 6.14 0.24
N LEU A 52 13.29 5.40 -0.30
CA LEU A 52 13.07 4.06 -0.83
C LEU A 52 12.70 3.06 0.29
N CYS A 53 13.39 3.19 1.44
CA CYS A 53 13.06 2.41 2.63
C CYS A 53 11.65 2.75 3.14
N LEU A 54 11.32 4.04 3.27
CA LEU A 54 9.98 4.49 3.69
C LEU A 54 8.89 4.00 2.75
N PHE A 55 9.12 4.05 1.44
CA PHE A 55 8.16 3.52 0.46
C PHE A 55 7.97 2.01 0.60
N LEU A 56 9.03 1.25 0.81
CA LEU A 56 8.94 -0.20 1.05
C LEU A 56 8.19 -0.51 2.34
N LEU A 57 8.47 0.22 3.43
CA LEU A 57 7.74 0.08 4.70
C LEU A 57 6.27 0.42 4.54
N PHE A 58 5.95 1.47 3.79
CA PHE A 58 4.57 1.82 3.46
C PHE A 58 3.86 0.69 2.71
N CYS A 59 4.49 0.12 1.67
CA CYS A 59 3.90 -1.01 0.93
C CYS A 59 3.70 -2.25 1.82
N ALA A 60 4.65 -2.52 2.72
CA ALA A 60 4.53 -3.63 3.67
C ALA A 60 3.41 -3.39 4.69
N GLY A 61 3.28 -2.16 5.20
CA GLY A 61 2.19 -1.77 6.09
C GLY A 61 0.82 -1.85 5.41
N LEU A 62 0.72 -1.35 4.18
CA LEU A 62 -0.50 -1.46 3.38
C LEU A 62 -0.89 -2.93 3.17
N ALA A 63 0.05 -3.79 2.77
CA ALA A 63 -0.20 -5.22 2.64
C ALA A 63 -0.61 -5.87 3.96
N ALA A 64 0.00 -5.48 5.09
CA ALA A 64 -0.36 -5.98 6.41
C ALA A 64 -1.81 -5.64 6.79
N LEU A 65 -2.26 -4.43 6.47
CA LEU A 65 -3.62 -3.97 6.79
C LEU A 65 -4.69 -4.55 5.86
N THR A 66 -4.34 -4.74 4.59
CA THR A 66 -5.32 -5.17 3.57
C THR A 66 -5.42 -6.67 3.41
N LEU A 67 -4.32 -7.42 3.56
CA LEU A 67 -4.25 -8.85 3.27
C LEU A 67 -4.34 -9.75 4.50
N PHE A 68 -4.11 -9.20 5.70
CA PHE A 68 -4.17 -9.99 6.93
C PHE A 68 -5.39 -9.60 7.76
N PRO A 69 -6.06 -10.57 8.42
CA PRO A 69 -7.16 -10.28 9.32
C PRO A 69 -6.68 -9.45 10.51
N ALA A 70 -7.55 -8.57 11.01
CA ALA A 70 -7.31 -7.86 12.25
C ALA A 70 -7.03 -8.88 13.37
N ASN A 71 -6.04 -8.62 14.22
CA ASN A 71 -5.63 -9.51 15.33
C ASN A 71 -4.88 -10.79 14.94
N ILE A 72 -4.40 -10.95 13.69
CA ILE A 72 -3.62 -12.14 13.31
C ILE A 72 -2.49 -12.45 14.31
N TRP A 73 -1.85 -11.42 14.85
CA TRP A 73 -0.75 -11.60 15.80
C TRP A 73 -1.20 -12.11 17.17
N SER A 74 -2.42 -11.77 17.61
CA SER A 74 -3.00 -12.37 18.83
C SER A 74 -3.13 -13.86 18.67
N TYR A 75 -3.52 -14.34 17.50
CA TYR A 75 -3.64 -15.76 17.20
C TYR A 75 -2.29 -16.45 17.08
N VAL A 76 -1.31 -15.82 16.42
CA VAL A 76 0.06 -16.35 16.33
C VAL A 76 0.67 -16.50 17.74
N ILE A 77 0.49 -15.51 18.61
CA ILE A 77 0.98 -15.55 19.99
C ILE A 77 0.26 -16.64 20.79
N SER A 78 -1.07 -16.71 20.69
CA SER A 78 -1.87 -17.73 21.42
C SER A 78 -1.57 -19.14 20.93
N PHE A 79 -1.31 -19.32 19.63
CA PHE A 79 -0.85 -20.60 19.08
C PHE A 79 0.54 -20.98 19.64
N GLY A 80 1.48 -20.03 19.69
CA GLY A 80 2.80 -20.25 20.28
C GLY A 80 2.76 -20.57 21.79
N GLN A 81 1.71 -20.15 22.49
CA GLN A 81 1.46 -20.47 23.91
C GLN A 81 0.68 -21.78 24.10
N GLY A 82 0.31 -22.48 23.04
CA GLY A 82 -0.43 -23.72 23.09
C GLY A 82 -1.92 -23.55 23.44
N TRP A 83 -2.47 -22.35 23.34
CA TRP A 83 -3.86 -22.06 23.67
C TRP A 83 -4.85 -22.37 22.51
N TYR A 84 -4.31 -22.51 21.31
CA TYR A 84 -5.08 -22.86 20.11
C TYR A 84 -4.46 -24.08 19.42
N ASP A 85 -5.28 -24.98 18.96
CA ASP A 85 -4.88 -26.02 18.02
C ASP A 85 -4.75 -25.45 16.58
N GLY A 86 -3.99 -26.14 15.72
CA GLY A 86 -3.73 -25.67 14.36
C GLY A 86 -5.01 -25.57 13.50
N ALA A 87 -6.06 -26.31 13.82
CA ALA A 87 -7.33 -26.27 13.10
C ALA A 87 -8.07 -24.94 13.32
N SER A 88 -8.02 -24.41 14.54
CA SER A 88 -8.62 -23.12 14.89
C SER A 88 -7.94 -21.94 14.20
N PHE A 89 -6.62 -22.01 13.94
CA PHE A 89 -5.90 -20.96 13.23
C PHE A 89 -6.38 -20.77 11.80
N PHE A 90 -6.69 -21.86 11.09
CA PHE A 90 -7.17 -21.81 9.71
C PHE A 90 -8.67 -21.54 9.57
N SER A 91 -9.43 -21.58 10.66
CA SER A 91 -10.89 -21.31 10.65
C SER A 91 -11.26 -19.86 10.32
N PHE A 92 -10.27 -18.96 10.27
CA PHE A 92 -10.45 -17.57 9.80
C PHE A 92 -10.72 -17.45 8.31
N TYR A 93 -10.18 -18.38 7.53
CA TYR A 93 -10.32 -18.32 6.10
C TYR A 93 -11.59 -19.07 5.71
N PRO A 94 -12.35 -18.56 4.74
CA PRO A 94 -13.55 -19.24 4.26
C PRO A 94 -13.16 -20.59 3.67
N THR A 95 -14.03 -21.56 3.84
CA THR A 95 -13.91 -22.84 3.12
C THR A 95 -14.06 -22.60 1.62
N TRP A 96 -13.55 -23.54 0.81
CA TRP A 96 -13.73 -23.48 -0.64
C TRP A 96 -15.20 -23.35 -1.06
N GLU A 97 -16.11 -24.04 -0.39
CA GLU A 97 -17.55 -23.94 -0.63
C GLU A 97 -18.10 -22.56 -0.34
N GLN A 98 -17.67 -21.92 0.75
CA GLN A 98 -18.05 -20.54 1.09
C GLN A 98 -17.51 -19.54 0.05
N THR A 99 -16.26 -19.72 -0.40
CA THR A 99 -15.69 -18.89 -1.46
C THR A 99 -16.44 -19.06 -2.78
N MET A 100 -16.82 -20.28 -3.12
CA MET A 100 -17.61 -20.55 -4.33
C MET A 100 -19.03 -19.98 -4.23
N SER A 101 -19.66 -20.04 -3.06
CA SER A 101 -20.98 -19.41 -2.85
C SER A 101 -20.91 -17.87 -2.99
N SER A 102 -19.78 -17.26 -2.64
CA SER A 102 -19.57 -15.81 -2.83
C SER A 102 -19.53 -15.41 -4.30
N LEU A 103 -19.20 -16.34 -5.22
CA LEU A 103 -19.28 -16.06 -6.68
C LEU A 103 -20.70 -15.72 -7.14
N ALA A 104 -21.74 -16.22 -6.47
CA ALA A 104 -23.12 -15.87 -6.79
C ALA A 104 -23.42 -14.37 -6.56
N TYR A 105 -22.67 -13.72 -5.69
CA TYR A 105 -22.81 -12.29 -5.38
C TYR A 105 -21.80 -11.41 -6.15
N LEU A 106 -20.97 -12.02 -6.99
CA LEU A 106 -19.91 -11.31 -7.72
C LEU A 106 -20.46 -10.18 -8.60
N SER A 107 -21.65 -10.35 -9.20
CA SER A 107 -22.30 -9.31 -10.01
C SER A 107 -22.59 -8.03 -9.21
N ASN A 108 -22.93 -8.16 -7.94
CA ASN A 108 -23.19 -7.01 -7.06
C ASN A 108 -21.88 -6.33 -6.66
N MET A 109 -20.82 -7.10 -6.37
CA MET A 109 -19.49 -6.60 -6.02
C MET A 109 -18.81 -5.87 -7.19
N LEU A 110 -19.14 -6.26 -8.42
CA LEU A 110 -18.58 -5.65 -9.64
C LEU A 110 -19.44 -4.49 -10.18
N THR A 111 -20.51 -4.08 -9.51
CA THR A 111 -21.33 -2.95 -9.94
C THR A 111 -20.62 -1.63 -9.54
N PRO A 112 -20.05 -0.88 -10.52
CA PRO A 112 -19.26 0.29 -10.21
C PRO A 112 -20.13 1.44 -9.67
N PHE A 113 -19.52 2.28 -8.83
CA PHE A 113 -20.11 3.49 -8.23
C PHE A 113 -21.24 3.23 -7.24
N GLN A 114 -21.38 2.01 -6.73
CA GLN A 114 -22.46 1.67 -5.79
C GLN A 114 -22.18 2.24 -4.40
N GLU A 115 -20.97 2.01 -3.86
CA GLU A 115 -20.56 2.54 -2.55
C GLU A 115 -20.36 4.06 -2.60
N ILE A 116 -19.80 4.57 -3.71
CA ILE A 116 -19.65 6.01 -3.92
C ILE A 116 -21.01 6.68 -3.92
N ARG A 117 -22.01 6.14 -4.63
CA ARG A 117 -23.36 6.67 -4.66
C ARG A 117 -24.03 6.60 -3.29
N ARG A 118 -23.92 5.48 -2.56
CA ARG A 118 -24.45 5.37 -1.21
C ARG A 118 -23.89 6.42 -0.26
N ALA A 119 -22.57 6.64 -0.30
CA ALA A 119 -21.91 7.62 0.54
C ALA A 119 -22.38 9.05 0.23
N LEU A 120 -22.63 9.37 -1.04
CA LEU A 120 -23.11 10.68 -1.49
C LEU A 120 -24.60 10.88 -1.21
N ASP A 121 -25.46 9.88 -1.47
CA ASP A 121 -26.92 9.97 -1.30
C ASP A 121 -27.30 10.13 0.17
N HIS A 122 -26.58 9.46 1.08
CA HIS A 122 -26.84 9.58 2.52
C HIS A 122 -26.07 10.71 3.21
N MET A 123 -25.23 11.47 2.47
CA MET A 123 -24.37 12.53 3.02
C MET A 123 -23.66 12.09 4.32
N SER A 124 -23.31 10.80 4.38
CA SER A 124 -22.69 10.21 5.56
C SER A 124 -21.24 10.69 5.68
N TYR A 125 -20.94 11.44 6.75
CA TYR A 125 -19.55 11.82 7.06
C TYR A 125 -18.62 10.62 7.12
N TRP A 126 -19.09 9.47 7.61
CA TRP A 126 -18.34 8.24 7.67
C TRP A 126 -18.07 7.66 6.27
N GLY A 127 -19.08 7.61 5.40
CA GLY A 127 -18.93 7.15 4.01
C GLY A 127 -17.93 8.02 3.24
N LEU A 128 -18.05 9.36 3.33
CA LEU A 128 -17.09 10.28 2.70
C LEU A 128 -15.68 10.11 3.26
N PHE A 129 -15.53 9.89 4.57
CA PHE A 129 -14.24 9.63 5.20
C PHE A 129 -13.60 8.35 4.66
N MET A 130 -14.37 7.27 4.45
CA MET A 130 -13.88 6.02 3.87
C MET A 130 -13.45 6.20 2.42
N LEU A 131 -14.24 6.89 1.59
CA LEU A 131 -13.88 7.17 0.20
C LEU A 131 -12.56 7.98 0.10
N LEU A 132 -12.44 9.04 0.89
CA LEU A 132 -11.22 9.85 0.95
C LEU A 132 -10.04 9.06 1.51
N GLY A 133 -10.30 8.18 2.48
CA GLY A 133 -9.32 7.29 3.06
C GLY A 133 -8.65 6.40 2.01
N ASN A 134 -9.42 5.78 1.12
CA ASN A 134 -8.91 4.96 0.03
C ASN A 134 -8.03 5.79 -0.92
N ILE A 135 -8.49 6.98 -1.32
CA ILE A 135 -7.72 7.89 -2.16
C ILE A 135 -6.39 8.26 -1.50
N ILE A 136 -6.43 8.73 -0.25
CA ILE A 136 -5.24 9.19 0.48
C ILE A 136 -4.26 8.04 0.72
N MET A 137 -4.77 6.86 1.06
CA MET A 137 -3.96 5.67 1.31
C MET A 137 -3.19 5.21 0.07
N PHE A 138 -3.71 5.42 -1.14
CA PHE A 138 -3.04 5.05 -2.38
C PHE A 138 -2.20 6.16 -3.03
N MET A 139 -2.28 7.40 -2.55
CA MET A 139 -1.42 8.49 -3.05
C MET A 139 0.09 8.14 -3.02
N PRO A 140 0.63 7.49 -1.98
CA PRO A 140 2.05 7.12 -1.94
C PRO A 140 2.46 6.18 -3.08
N ILE A 141 1.57 5.32 -3.58
CA ILE A 141 1.84 4.41 -4.72
C ILE A 141 2.16 5.17 -6.01
N GLY A 142 1.57 6.33 -6.20
CA GLY A 142 1.88 7.19 -7.34
C GLY A 142 2.99 8.20 -7.08
N PHE A 143 3.05 8.74 -5.88
CA PHE A 143 3.99 9.78 -5.45
C PHE A 143 5.43 9.29 -5.35
N PHE A 144 5.70 8.26 -4.54
CA PHE A 144 7.07 7.79 -4.29
C PHE A 144 7.77 7.27 -5.56
N PRO A 145 7.13 6.48 -6.43
CA PRO A 145 7.77 6.11 -7.69
C PRO A 145 8.10 7.30 -8.59
N ALA A 146 7.22 8.30 -8.67
CA ALA A 146 7.47 9.52 -9.43
C ALA A 146 8.66 10.32 -8.87
N LEU A 147 8.80 10.37 -7.53
CA LEU A 147 9.90 11.03 -6.84
C LEU A 147 11.24 10.30 -7.06
N LEU A 148 11.23 8.96 -7.02
CA LEU A 148 12.43 8.11 -7.02
C LEU A 148 12.97 7.81 -8.43
N TRP A 149 12.11 7.76 -9.45
CA TRP A 149 12.49 7.38 -10.82
C TRP A 149 12.21 8.48 -11.83
N ARG A 150 13.23 9.04 -12.42
CA ARG A 150 13.19 10.18 -13.36
C ARG A 150 12.29 9.95 -14.59
N ARG A 151 12.15 8.68 -15.04
CA ARG A 151 11.33 8.30 -16.21
C ARG A 151 9.94 7.80 -15.82
N TRP A 152 9.48 8.09 -14.61
CA TRP A 152 8.14 7.75 -14.20
C TRP A 152 7.13 8.70 -14.86
N ARG A 153 6.01 8.16 -15.34
CA ARG A 153 4.97 8.91 -16.04
C ARG A 153 3.61 8.61 -15.41
N TRP A 154 2.63 9.48 -15.64
CA TRP A 154 1.28 9.37 -15.09
C TRP A 154 0.63 8.02 -15.32
N TRP A 155 0.74 7.46 -16.54
CA TRP A 155 0.16 6.16 -16.88
C TRP A 155 0.79 5.00 -16.07
N LYS A 156 2.04 5.11 -15.65
CA LYS A 156 2.68 4.13 -14.77
C LYS A 156 2.11 4.19 -13.36
N SER A 157 1.75 5.39 -12.86
CA SER A 157 1.05 5.54 -11.58
C SER A 157 -0.37 4.98 -11.66
N LEU A 158 -1.06 5.19 -12.78
CA LEU A 158 -2.37 4.58 -13.05
C LEU A 158 -2.27 3.05 -13.01
N LEU A 159 -1.34 2.47 -13.78
CA LEU A 159 -1.14 1.03 -13.78
C LEU A 159 -0.70 0.49 -12.41
N ALA A 160 0.20 1.18 -11.71
CA ALA A 160 0.63 0.76 -10.38
C ALA A 160 -0.53 0.79 -9.38
N GLY A 161 -1.35 1.85 -9.38
CA GLY A 161 -2.56 1.95 -8.56
C GLY A 161 -3.56 0.85 -8.89
N PHE A 162 -3.88 0.68 -10.15
CA PHE A 162 -4.81 -0.35 -10.62
C PHE A 162 -4.32 -1.77 -10.27
N CYS A 163 -3.09 -2.12 -10.66
CA CYS A 163 -2.57 -3.46 -10.43
C CYS A 163 -2.44 -3.79 -8.93
N SER A 164 -1.97 -2.84 -8.11
CA SER A 164 -1.87 -3.07 -6.67
C SER A 164 -3.25 -3.21 -6.02
N SER A 165 -4.20 -2.34 -6.34
CA SER A 165 -5.55 -2.43 -5.80
C SER A 165 -6.27 -3.68 -6.29
N PHE A 166 -6.23 -3.98 -7.58
CA PHE A 166 -6.81 -5.20 -8.13
C PHE A 166 -6.24 -6.47 -7.47
N THR A 167 -4.91 -6.50 -7.23
CA THR A 167 -4.27 -7.63 -6.55
C THR A 167 -4.78 -7.76 -5.11
N ILE A 168 -4.95 -6.64 -4.40
CA ILE A 168 -5.50 -6.64 -3.04
C ILE A 168 -6.92 -7.19 -3.05
N GLU A 169 -7.82 -6.65 -3.88
CA GLU A 169 -9.20 -7.09 -3.99
C GLU A 169 -9.31 -8.57 -4.38
N PHE A 170 -8.47 -8.98 -5.35
CA PHE A 170 -8.42 -10.38 -5.77
C PHE A 170 -8.04 -11.32 -4.62
N ILE A 171 -7.02 -10.97 -3.82
CA ILE A 171 -6.62 -11.76 -2.65
C ILE A 171 -7.72 -11.71 -1.58
N GLN A 172 -8.31 -10.53 -1.33
CA GLN A 172 -9.39 -10.35 -0.34
C GLN A 172 -10.60 -11.23 -0.64
N PHE A 173 -10.95 -11.41 -1.91
CA PHE A 173 -12.00 -12.33 -2.31
C PHE A 173 -11.75 -13.76 -1.79
N PHE A 174 -10.52 -14.27 -1.91
CA PHE A 174 -10.19 -15.64 -1.47
C PHE A 174 -10.01 -15.77 0.04
N ILE A 175 -9.74 -14.69 0.75
CA ILE A 175 -9.63 -14.70 2.22
C ILE A 175 -10.95 -14.33 2.92
N GLY A 176 -12.06 -14.20 2.17
CA GLY A 176 -13.37 -13.92 2.72
C GLY A 176 -13.58 -12.50 3.25
N ARG A 177 -12.81 -11.54 2.73
CA ARG A 177 -13.05 -10.11 2.98
C ARG A 177 -13.97 -9.52 1.91
N SER A 178 -14.63 -8.42 2.25
CA SER A 178 -15.41 -7.68 1.25
C SER A 178 -14.54 -7.19 0.12
N THR A 179 -14.96 -7.48 -1.11
CA THR A 179 -14.29 -7.04 -2.34
C THR A 179 -15.20 -6.04 -3.03
N ASP A 180 -14.68 -4.89 -3.42
CA ASP A 180 -15.46 -3.83 -4.07
C ASP A 180 -14.69 -3.22 -5.24
N ILE A 181 -15.36 -3.13 -6.39
CA ILE A 181 -14.80 -2.48 -7.58
C ILE A 181 -14.59 -0.96 -7.35
N ASP A 182 -15.38 -0.35 -6.48
CA ASP A 182 -15.25 1.07 -6.15
C ASP A 182 -13.91 1.34 -5.44
N ASP A 183 -13.41 0.40 -4.63
CA ASP A 183 -12.09 0.48 -4.02
C ASP A 183 -10.98 0.49 -5.08
N VAL A 184 -11.10 -0.33 -6.13
CA VAL A 184 -10.14 -0.31 -7.25
C VAL A 184 -10.14 1.05 -7.96
N ILE A 185 -11.31 1.65 -8.16
CA ILE A 185 -11.45 2.96 -8.80
C ILE A 185 -10.82 4.05 -7.93
N LEU A 186 -11.19 4.11 -6.64
CA LEU A 186 -10.72 5.12 -5.69
C LEU A 186 -9.21 5.03 -5.44
N ASN A 187 -8.69 3.82 -5.27
CA ASN A 187 -7.28 3.55 -5.06
C ASN A 187 -6.44 3.94 -6.29
N THR A 188 -6.95 3.65 -7.50
CA THR A 188 -6.32 4.06 -8.75
C THR A 188 -6.32 5.59 -8.90
N ALA A 189 -7.44 6.24 -8.57
CA ALA A 189 -7.54 7.69 -8.53
C ALA A 189 -6.57 8.30 -7.51
N GLY A 190 -6.42 7.67 -6.33
CA GLY A 190 -5.45 8.03 -5.31
C GLY A 190 -4.01 7.99 -5.82
N ALA A 191 -3.63 6.92 -6.52
CA ALA A 191 -2.30 6.83 -7.12
C ALA A 191 -2.05 7.93 -8.17
N LEU A 192 -3.05 8.26 -8.99
CA LEU A 192 -2.95 9.40 -9.91
C LEU A 192 -2.84 10.73 -9.17
N ALA A 193 -3.63 10.96 -8.12
CA ALA A 193 -3.54 12.15 -7.29
C ALA A 193 -2.14 12.30 -6.66
N GLY A 194 -1.54 11.19 -6.21
CA GLY A 194 -0.16 11.17 -5.73
C GLY A 194 0.86 11.58 -6.80
N PHE A 195 0.70 11.12 -8.03
CA PHE A 195 1.54 11.58 -9.15
C PHE A 195 1.39 13.08 -9.42
N TRP A 196 0.17 13.59 -9.42
CA TRP A 196 -0.09 15.01 -9.63
C TRP A 196 0.45 15.87 -8.49
N LEU A 197 0.37 15.39 -7.24
CA LEU A 197 1.01 16.03 -6.09
C LEU A 197 2.54 16.13 -6.29
N PHE A 198 3.18 15.06 -6.77
CA PHE A 198 4.61 15.11 -7.13
C PHE A 198 4.88 16.16 -8.21
N CYS A 199 4.07 16.24 -9.27
CA CYS A 199 4.24 17.24 -10.33
C CYS A 199 4.12 18.66 -9.79
N LEU A 200 3.17 18.91 -8.89
CA LEU A 200 3.00 20.21 -8.23
C LEU A 200 4.24 20.57 -7.39
N LEU A 201 4.70 19.67 -6.53
CA LEU A 201 5.88 19.90 -5.70
C LEU A 201 7.16 20.10 -6.55
N ARG A 202 7.26 19.37 -7.65
CA ARG A 202 8.38 19.55 -8.60
C ARG A 202 8.34 20.89 -9.32
N ALA A 203 7.15 21.41 -9.63
CA ALA A 203 7.00 22.74 -10.23
C ALA A 203 7.42 23.85 -9.25
N VAL A 204 7.11 23.70 -7.94
CA VAL A 204 7.48 24.65 -6.91
C VAL A 204 8.96 24.56 -6.50
N SER A 205 9.51 23.35 -6.40
CA SER A 205 10.87 23.12 -5.89
C SER A 205 11.61 22.02 -6.68
N PRO A 206 11.99 22.26 -7.93
CA PRO A 206 12.63 21.27 -8.79
C PRO A 206 13.95 20.76 -8.20
N ASN A 207 14.79 21.63 -7.67
CA ASN A 207 16.09 21.28 -7.09
C ASN A 207 15.96 20.37 -5.85
N CYS A 208 14.89 20.53 -5.07
CA CYS A 208 14.62 19.66 -3.94
C CYS A 208 14.24 18.25 -4.41
N MET A 209 13.38 18.15 -5.42
CA MET A 209 12.90 16.87 -5.95
C MET A 209 14.01 16.06 -6.62
N GLU A 210 15.01 16.71 -7.23
CA GLU A 210 16.15 16.03 -7.86
C GLU A 210 17.04 15.30 -6.85
N LYS A 211 17.12 15.76 -5.60
CA LYS A 211 17.91 15.11 -4.52
C LYS A 211 17.46 13.66 -4.22
N PHE A 212 16.24 13.31 -4.56
CA PHE A 212 15.67 11.97 -4.36
C PHE A 212 15.93 11.00 -5.53
N GLN A 213 16.61 11.47 -6.59
CA GLN A 213 16.88 10.66 -7.79
C GLN A 213 18.33 10.16 -7.81
N CYS A 214 18.60 9.15 -8.65
CA CYS A 214 19.98 8.73 -8.91
C CYS A 214 20.74 9.79 -9.69
N ILE A 215 22.01 10.01 -9.31
CA ILE A 215 22.91 10.97 -9.92
C ILE A 215 23.97 10.22 -10.72
N PRO A 216 24.37 10.69 -11.93
CA PRO A 216 25.52 10.17 -12.65
C PRO A 216 26.80 10.30 -11.80
N ARG A 217 27.67 9.30 -11.84
CA ARG A 217 28.97 9.33 -11.15
C ARG A 217 29.85 10.40 -11.80
N GLY A 218 30.13 11.49 -11.08
CA GLY A 218 30.84 12.67 -11.59
C GLY A 218 29.96 13.90 -11.84
N GLY A 219 28.65 13.80 -11.68
CA GLY A 219 27.74 14.94 -11.71
C GLY A 219 27.66 15.58 -10.33
N TYR A 220 28.20 16.82 -10.22
CA TYR A 220 27.90 17.66 -9.05
C TYR A 220 26.47 18.19 -9.15
N TYR A 221 25.77 18.27 -7.99
CA TYR A 221 24.57 19.10 -7.91
C TYR A 221 24.96 20.52 -8.36
N ARG A 222 24.35 20.99 -9.44
CA ARG A 222 24.37 22.45 -9.72
C ARG A 222 23.51 23.04 -8.60
N GLY A 223 24.18 23.76 -7.70
CA GLY A 223 23.57 24.49 -6.61
C GLY A 223 22.66 25.61 -7.11
#